data_2c979f5bbc55e6b13c1e50e45617cce2
#
_entry.id   2c979f5bbc55e6b13c1e50e45617cce2
#
_cell.length_a   1.000
_cell.length_b   1.000
_cell.length_c   1.000
_cell.angle_alpha   90.00
_cell.angle_beta   90.00
_cell.angle_gamma   90.00
#
_symmetry.space_group_name_H-M   'P 1'
#
loop_
_entity.id
_entity.type
_entity.pdbx_description
1 polymer ?
#
loop_
_entity_poly.entity_id
_entity_poly.type
_entity_poly.pdbx_seq_one_letter_code
_entity_poly.pdbx_strand_id
1 'polypeptide(L)'
;FGTRIKMVRIFNTYGPNMNPDDGRVVSNFIVQALKGEDITIYGSGKQTRSFCYVDDLIEGFVRMMATSDDVTGSVNLGNPGEFTMLELAEKVLHFTGSKSKLVFKPLPQDDPKQRKPDIAKAKQVLDWQPEVSLDDGLKETIAYFKKAVK
;
A
#
# COMPACT_ATOMS: atom_id res chain seq x y z
N PHE A 1 -4.80 19.48 29.97
CA PHE A 1 -5.59 18.24 29.93
C PHE A 1 -4.77 16.98 30.16
N GLY A 2 -3.42 17.00 30.12
CA GLY A 2 -2.58 15.83 30.39
C GLY A 2 -2.75 14.62 29.45
N THR A 3 -3.38 14.82 28.28
CA THR A 3 -3.61 13.76 27.29
C THR A 3 -2.30 13.36 26.62
N ARG A 4 -2.02 12.05 26.61
CA ARG A 4 -0.85 11.47 25.95
C ARG A 4 -1.18 11.21 24.50
N ILE A 5 -0.54 11.94 23.59
CA ILE A 5 -0.80 11.84 22.14
C ILE A 5 0.35 11.09 21.49
N LYS A 6 0.03 10.03 20.75
CA LYS A 6 0.94 9.32 19.86
C LYS A 6 0.58 9.66 18.41
N MET A 7 1.57 10.00 17.62
CA MET A 7 1.36 10.45 16.24
C MET A 7 2.10 9.54 15.26
N VAL A 8 1.38 8.98 14.30
CA VAL A 8 1.96 8.24 13.17
C VAL A 8 1.61 8.91 11.86
N ARG A 9 2.52 8.86 10.89
CA ARG A 9 2.25 9.18 9.49
C ARG A 9 2.16 7.88 8.70
N ILE A 10 0.98 7.61 8.16
CA ILE A 10 0.68 6.42 7.38
C ILE A 10 1.06 6.67 5.93
N PHE A 11 1.81 5.74 5.34
CA PHE A 11 2.07 5.70 3.91
C PHE A 11 1.13 4.70 3.22
N ASN A 12 1.18 4.62 1.87
CA ASN A 12 0.23 3.79 1.11
C ASN A 12 0.10 2.40 1.71
N THR A 13 -1.10 2.08 2.16
CA THR A 13 -1.42 0.82 2.80
C THR A 13 -2.43 0.05 1.95
N TYR A 14 -2.28 -1.27 1.87
CA TYR A 14 -3.16 -2.17 1.15
C TYR A 14 -3.36 -3.46 1.93
N GLY A 15 -4.40 -4.21 1.61
CA GLY A 15 -4.68 -5.49 2.25
C GLY A 15 -6.17 -5.87 2.17
N PRO A 16 -6.57 -6.98 2.81
CA PRO A 16 -7.96 -7.33 3.01
C PRO A 16 -8.76 -6.20 3.68
N ASN A 17 -10.07 -6.19 3.47
CA ASN A 17 -11.01 -5.16 3.95
C ASN A 17 -10.85 -3.76 3.32
N MET A 18 -9.98 -3.61 2.31
CA MET A 18 -10.01 -2.43 1.44
C MET A 18 -11.36 -2.35 0.72
N ASN A 19 -11.91 -1.14 0.57
CA ASN A 19 -13.07 -0.95 -0.27
C ASN A 19 -12.68 -1.12 -1.76
N PRO A 20 -13.34 -1.98 -2.53
CA PRO A 20 -13.08 -2.15 -3.97
C PRO A 20 -13.17 -0.85 -4.77
N ASP A 21 -14.01 0.08 -4.34
CA ASP A 21 -14.30 1.34 -5.04
C ASP A 21 -13.59 2.56 -4.40
N ASP A 22 -12.51 2.36 -3.64
CA ASP A 22 -11.81 3.44 -2.94
C ASP A 22 -10.91 4.31 -3.85
N GLY A 23 -10.76 3.92 -5.10
CA GLY A 23 -10.00 4.67 -6.11
C GLY A 23 -8.48 4.55 -6.01
N ARG A 24 -7.95 3.74 -5.09
CA ARG A 24 -6.50 3.54 -4.94
C ARG A 24 -5.98 2.58 -5.98
N VAL A 25 -4.69 2.71 -6.31
CA VAL A 25 -4.09 1.94 -7.41
C VAL A 25 -4.16 0.43 -7.20
N VAL A 26 -3.91 -0.07 -5.98
CA VAL A 26 -3.93 -1.52 -5.72
C VAL A 26 -5.34 -2.08 -5.88
N SER A 27 -6.36 -1.45 -5.27
CA SER A 27 -7.76 -1.86 -5.41
C SER A 27 -8.23 -1.76 -6.85
N ASN A 28 -7.95 -0.65 -7.53
CA ASN A 28 -8.34 -0.45 -8.93
C ASN A 28 -7.78 -1.54 -9.85
N PHE A 29 -6.48 -1.84 -9.75
CA PHE A 29 -5.85 -2.86 -10.60
C PHE A 29 -6.43 -4.25 -10.33
N ILE A 30 -6.65 -4.60 -9.05
CA ILE A 30 -7.24 -5.90 -8.69
C ILE A 30 -8.67 -6.00 -9.20
N VAL A 31 -9.51 -4.97 -9.01
CA VAL A 31 -10.91 -4.96 -9.46
C VAL A 31 -10.99 -5.06 -10.98
N GLN A 32 -10.22 -4.24 -11.71
CA GLN A 32 -10.17 -4.28 -13.16
C GLN A 32 -9.75 -5.68 -13.66
N ALA A 33 -8.69 -6.24 -13.08
CA ALA A 33 -8.22 -7.58 -13.46
C ALA A 33 -9.26 -8.67 -13.18
N LEU A 34 -9.95 -8.63 -12.04
CA LEU A 34 -10.97 -9.61 -11.67
C LEU A 34 -12.23 -9.52 -12.54
N LYS A 35 -12.59 -8.30 -12.98
CA LYS A 35 -13.71 -8.08 -13.90
C LYS A 35 -13.36 -8.33 -15.37
N GLY A 36 -12.09 -8.59 -15.70
CA GLY A 36 -11.63 -8.73 -17.08
C GLY A 36 -11.59 -7.39 -17.84
N GLU A 37 -11.64 -6.27 -17.13
CA GLU A 37 -11.50 -4.93 -17.67
C GLU A 37 -10.04 -4.59 -17.90
N ASP A 38 -9.73 -3.67 -18.83
CA ASP A 38 -8.37 -3.22 -19.05
C ASP A 38 -7.81 -2.49 -17.82
N ILE A 39 -6.57 -2.81 -17.42
CA ILE A 39 -5.90 -2.13 -16.31
C ILE A 39 -5.40 -0.76 -16.78
N THR A 40 -5.90 0.29 -16.13
CA THR A 40 -5.56 1.67 -16.48
C THR A 40 -4.31 2.14 -15.75
N ILE A 41 -3.25 2.42 -16.49
CA ILE A 41 -2.00 3.00 -16.00
C ILE A 41 -1.94 4.48 -16.40
N TYR A 42 -1.71 5.36 -15.43
CA TYR A 42 -1.51 6.77 -15.69
C TYR A 42 -0.04 7.07 -15.98
N GLY A 43 0.23 7.90 -16.98
CA GLY A 43 1.58 8.21 -17.45
C GLY A 43 2.27 7.01 -18.09
N SER A 44 3.59 6.93 -17.96
CA SER A 44 4.40 5.82 -18.52
C SER A 44 4.40 4.55 -17.64
N GLY A 45 3.81 4.60 -16.46
CA GLY A 45 3.88 3.52 -15.47
C GLY A 45 5.24 3.35 -14.79
N LYS A 46 6.22 4.20 -15.08
CA LYS A 46 7.57 4.15 -14.49
C LYS A 46 7.68 4.89 -13.16
N GLN A 47 6.67 5.67 -12.78
CA GLN A 47 6.61 6.28 -11.45
C GLN A 47 6.55 5.20 -10.37
N THR A 48 7.29 5.43 -9.28
CA THR A 48 7.39 4.46 -8.19
C THR A 48 6.49 4.83 -7.02
N ARG A 49 5.99 3.81 -6.35
CA ARG A 49 5.27 3.91 -5.07
C ARG A 49 5.75 2.80 -4.16
N SER A 50 5.65 3.04 -2.88
CA SER A 50 5.83 2.02 -1.86
C SER A 50 4.48 1.62 -1.29
N PHE A 51 4.35 0.33 -0.93
CA PHE A 51 3.10 -0.25 -0.45
C PHE A 51 3.35 -1.04 0.82
N CYS A 52 2.67 -0.69 1.90
CA CYS A 52 2.74 -1.38 3.19
C CYS A 52 1.53 -2.30 3.35
N TYR A 53 1.76 -3.54 3.70
CA TYR A 53 0.67 -4.46 4.01
C TYR A 53 0.00 -4.06 5.32
N VAL A 54 -1.31 -4.26 5.41
CA VAL A 54 -2.12 -3.75 6.51
C VAL A 54 -1.71 -4.31 7.87
N ASP A 55 -1.34 -5.59 7.96
CA ASP A 55 -0.96 -6.20 9.23
C ASP A 55 0.36 -5.63 9.76
N ASP A 56 1.34 -5.38 8.88
CA ASP A 56 2.57 -4.67 9.26
C ASP A 56 2.25 -3.29 9.83
N LEU A 57 1.32 -2.56 9.19
CA LEU A 57 0.91 -1.24 9.66
C LEU A 57 0.27 -1.32 11.05
N ILE A 58 -0.64 -2.26 11.26
CA ILE A 58 -1.34 -2.46 12.54
C ILE A 58 -0.35 -2.81 13.65
N GLU A 59 0.62 -3.70 13.37
CA GLU A 59 1.68 -4.00 14.34
C GLU A 59 2.47 -2.73 14.71
N GLY A 60 2.79 -1.87 13.74
CA GLY A 60 3.40 -0.57 14.01
C GLY A 60 2.58 0.33 14.93
N PHE A 61 1.25 0.34 14.76
CA PHE A 61 0.34 1.07 15.66
C PHE A 61 0.34 0.49 17.06
N VAL A 62 0.27 -0.83 17.21
CA VAL A 62 0.28 -1.50 18.52
C VAL A 62 1.57 -1.16 19.26
N ARG A 63 2.72 -1.26 18.61
CA ARG A 63 4.02 -0.88 19.20
C ARG A 63 4.07 0.60 19.56
N MET A 64 3.55 1.48 18.71
CA MET A 64 3.49 2.92 19.00
C MET A 64 2.67 3.22 20.27
N MET A 65 1.53 2.56 20.43
CA MET A 65 0.68 2.72 21.63
C MET A 65 1.33 2.18 22.89
N ALA A 66 2.22 1.19 22.77
CA ALA A 66 2.94 0.61 23.91
C ALA A 66 4.20 1.40 24.31
N THR A 67 4.58 2.45 23.56
CA THR A 67 5.76 3.27 23.92
C THR A 67 5.53 4.09 25.18
N SER A 68 6.64 4.41 25.87
CA SER A 68 6.66 5.33 27.03
C SER A 68 6.22 6.75 26.65
N ASP A 69 5.87 7.56 27.65
CA ASP A 69 5.30 8.89 27.46
C ASP A 69 6.25 9.91 26.82
N ASP A 70 7.56 9.68 26.96
CA ASP A 70 8.61 10.51 26.38
C ASP A 70 8.76 10.34 24.87
N VAL A 71 8.23 9.25 24.31
CA VAL A 71 8.17 9.08 22.85
C VAL A 71 7.12 10.02 22.26
N THR A 72 7.58 11.19 21.85
CA THR A 72 6.76 12.26 21.28
C THR A 72 7.12 12.52 19.80
N GLY A 73 6.24 13.26 19.13
CA GLY A 73 6.39 13.59 17.72
C GLY A 73 5.99 12.45 16.79
N SER A 74 6.00 12.72 15.49
CA SER A 74 5.50 11.78 14.50
C SER A 74 6.50 10.68 14.17
N VAL A 75 5.98 9.46 13.96
CA VAL A 75 6.70 8.30 13.45
C VAL A 75 6.09 7.88 12.12
N ASN A 76 6.91 7.70 11.09
CA ASN A 76 6.44 7.20 9.80
C ASN A 76 6.28 5.68 9.86
N LEU A 77 5.10 5.19 9.45
CA LEU A 77 4.83 3.77 9.27
C LEU A 77 4.52 3.51 7.79
N GLY A 78 5.33 2.66 7.16
CA GLY A 78 5.21 2.32 5.76
C GLY A 78 6.34 1.38 5.31
N ASN A 79 6.24 0.88 4.10
CA ASN A 79 7.28 0.02 3.52
C ASN A 79 8.20 0.85 2.62
N PRO A 80 9.52 0.87 2.83
CA PRO A 80 10.46 1.61 1.98
C PRO A 80 10.75 0.94 0.63
N GLY A 81 10.29 -0.29 0.40
CA GLY A 81 10.40 -0.96 -0.89
C GLY A 81 9.58 -0.24 -1.95
N GLU A 82 10.18 0.03 -3.11
CA GLU A 82 9.55 0.77 -4.21
C GLU A 82 9.26 -0.16 -5.38
N PHE A 83 8.09 0.04 -5.98
CA PHE A 83 7.65 -0.67 -7.18
C PHE A 83 7.11 0.33 -8.19
N THR A 84 7.37 0.10 -9.46
CA THR A 84 6.73 0.85 -10.55
C THR A 84 5.26 0.45 -10.69
N MET A 85 4.46 1.32 -11.28
CA MET A 85 3.06 0.98 -11.57
C MET A 85 2.94 -0.17 -12.56
N LEU A 86 3.92 -0.32 -13.47
CA LEU A 86 4.01 -1.46 -14.38
C LEU A 86 4.24 -2.77 -13.62
N GLU A 87 5.25 -2.82 -12.75
CA GLU A 87 5.53 -4.01 -11.93
C GLU A 87 4.32 -4.42 -11.08
N LEU A 88 3.62 -3.46 -10.47
CA LEU A 88 2.40 -3.73 -9.73
C LEU A 88 1.30 -4.34 -10.61
N ALA A 89 1.07 -3.77 -11.79
CA ALA A 89 0.06 -4.26 -12.73
C ALA A 89 0.38 -5.67 -13.23
N GLU A 90 1.64 -5.95 -13.57
CA GLU A 90 2.11 -7.27 -13.99
C GLU A 90 1.93 -8.32 -12.89
N LYS A 91 2.26 -7.98 -11.63
CA LYS A 91 2.03 -8.86 -10.48
C LYS A 91 0.54 -9.14 -10.27
N VAL A 92 -0.32 -8.12 -10.38
CA VAL A 92 -1.78 -8.30 -10.27
C VAL A 92 -2.31 -9.22 -11.38
N LEU A 93 -1.90 -9.02 -12.64
CA LEU A 93 -2.27 -9.91 -13.76
C LEU A 93 -1.83 -11.34 -13.49
N HIS A 94 -0.59 -11.52 -13.04
CA HIS A 94 -0.04 -12.85 -12.71
C HIS A 94 -0.86 -13.56 -11.64
N PHE A 95 -1.12 -12.92 -10.49
CA PHE A 95 -1.82 -13.54 -9.36
C PHE A 95 -3.33 -13.69 -9.56
N THR A 96 -3.94 -12.88 -10.41
CA THR A 96 -5.36 -13.04 -10.78
C THR A 96 -5.56 -14.05 -11.89
N GLY A 97 -4.54 -14.30 -12.70
CA GLY A 97 -4.64 -15.08 -13.95
C GLY A 97 -5.41 -14.34 -15.04
N SER A 98 -5.60 -13.02 -14.90
CA SER A 98 -6.38 -12.21 -15.84
C SER A 98 -5.64 -12.02 -17.16
N LYS A 99 -6.43 -11.92 -18.24
CA LYS A 99 -5.97 -11.58 -19.60
C LYS A 99 -6.20 -10.12 -19.94
N SER A 100 -6.52 -9.27 -18.95
CA SER A 100 -6.70 -7.84 -19.11
C SER A 100 -5.48 -7.18 -19.74
N LYS A 101 -5.70 -6.19 -20.61
CA LYS A 101 -4.63 -5.42 -21.23
C LYS A 101 -4.24 -4.24 -20.34
N LEU A 102 -3.02 -3.74 -20.54
CA LEU A 102 -2.58 -2.49 -19.93
C LEU A 102 -2.91 -1.34 -20.87
N VAL A 103 -3.67 -0.35 -20.39
CA VAL A 103 -4.04 0.84 -21.13
C VAL A 103 -3.46 2.07 -20.45
N PHE A 104 -2.78 2.91 -21.22
CA PHE A 104 -2.11 4.09 -20.69
C PHE A 104 -2.97 5.35 -20.89
N LYS A 105 -3.12 6.15 -19.82
CA LYS A 105 -3.81 7.43 -19.83
C LYS A 105 -2.86 8.57 -19.41
N PRO A 106 -3.15 9.82 -19.80
CA PRO A 106 -2.34 10.95 -19.34
C PRO A 106 -2.20 11.00 -17.83
N LEU A 107 -0.99 11.34 -17.34
CA LEU A 107 -0.75 11.49 -15.90
C LEU A 107 -1.49 12.73 -15.38
N PRO A 108 -2.19 12.65 -14.22
CA PRO A 108 -2.74 13.82 -13.56
C PRO A 108 -1.64 14.84 -13.23
N GLN A 109 -1.98 16.13 -13.27
CA GLN A 109 -1.01 17.24 -13.21
C GLN A 109 -0.20 17.29 -11.91
N ASP A 110 -0.75 16.77 -10.78
CA ASP A 110 -0.16 16.84 -9.45
C ASP A 110 0.28 15.48 -8.89
N ASP A 111 0.49 14.46 -9.72
CA ASP A 111 0.93 13.17 -9.23
C ASP A 111 2.44 13.15 -8.94
N PRO A 112 2.87 12.97 -7.66
CA PRO A 112 4.28 12.98 -7.30
C PRO A 112 5.02 11.84 -8.01
N LYS A 113 6.24 12.11 -8.49
CA LYS A 113 7.08 11.09 -9.14
C LYS A 113 7.47 9.95 -8.19
N GLN A 114 7.62 10.25 -6.90
CA GLN A 114 8.06 9.29 -5.89
C GLN A 114 7.37 9.54 -4.54
N ARG A 115 6.99 8.47 -3.85
CA ARG A 115 6.54 8.48 -2.44
C ARG A 115 7.15 7.29 -1.74
N LYS A 116 8.20 7.56 -0.94
CA LYS A 116 8.93 6.56 -0.16
C LYS A 116 9.02 7.01 1.29
N PRO A 117 8.61 6.18 2.28
CA PRO A 117 8.77 6.51 3.69
C PRO A 117 10.22 6.36 4.13
N ASP A 118 10.70 7.30 4.94
CA ASP A 118 11.84 7.07 5.82
C ASP A 118 11.31 6.48 7.14
N ILE A 119 11.71 5.25 7.44
CA ILE A 119 11.29 4.51 8.64
C ILE A 119 12.40 4.36 9.69
N ALA A 120 13.49 5.13 9.59
CA ALA A 120 14.62 5.05 10.53
C ALA A 120 14.15 5.24 11.98
N LYS A 121 13.28 6.23 12.23
CA LYS A 121 12.70 6.46 13.55
C LYS A 121 11.82 5.31 14.03
N ALA A 122 11.02 4.70 13.16
CA ALA A 122 10.20 3.54 13.52
C ALA A 122 11.07 2.34 13.94
N LYS A 123 12.15 2.07 13.22
CA LYS A 123 13.12 1.04 13.60
C LYS A 123 13.74 1.31 14.97
N GLN A 124 14.14 2.56 15.21
CA GLN A 124 14.83 2.94 16.46
C GLN A 124 13.92 2.91 17.68
N VAL A 125 12.70 3.45 17.59
CA VAL A 125 11.83 3.66 18.78
C VAL A 125 10.77 2.58 18.95
N LEU A 126 10.43 1.84 17.90
CA LEU A 126 9.41 0.79 17.91
C LEU A 126 10.00 -0.60 17.69
N ASP A 127 11.29 -0.71 17.36
CA ASP A 127 11.88 -1.97 16.84
C ASP A 127 11.01 -2.59 15.75
N TRP A 128 10.50 -1.74 14.84
CA TRP A 128 9.52 -2.09 13.83
C TRP A 128 10.04 -1.84 12.42
N GLN A 129 9.79 -2.80 11.56
CA GLN A 129 9.90 -2.68 10.11
C GLN A 129 8.83 -3.56 9.44
N PRO A 130 8.42 -3.25 8.20
CA PRO A 130 7.50 -4.11 7.47
C PRO A 130 8.19 -5.43 7.10
N GLU A 131 7.46 -6.54 7.22
CA GLU A 131 7.97 -7.90 6.98
C GLU A 131 7.28 -8.58 5.80
N VAL A 132 6.03 -8.19 5.49
CA VAL A 132 5.24 -8.82 4.44
C VAL A 132 5.70 -8.33 3.07
N SER A 133 6.09 -9.27 2.19
CA SER A 133 6.44 -8.95 0.81
C SER A 133 5.21 -8.45 0.02
N LEU A 134 5.45 -7.66 -1.06
CA LEU A 134 4.35 -7.23 -1.93
C LEU A 134 3.60 -8.43 -2.53
N ASP A 135 4.32 -9.49 -2.90
CA ASP A 135 3.75 -10.68 -3.51
C ASP A 135 2.81 -11.42 -2.57
N ASP A 136 3.21 -11.61 -1.32
CA ASP A 136 2.39 -12.30 -0.33
C ASP A 136 1.18 -11.46 0.08
N GLY A 137 1.37 -10.16 0.32
CA GLY A 137 0.27 -9.25 0.60
C GLY A 137 -0.73 -9.13 -0.55
N LEU A 138 -0.26 -9.16 -1.82
CA LEU A 138 -1.15 -9.16 -3.00
C LEU A 138 -1.98 -10.44 -3.10
N LYS A 139 -1.40 -11.62 -2.82
CA LYS A 139 -2.15 -12.90 -2.83
C LYS A 139 -3.32 -12.85 -1.86
N GLU A 140 -3.08 -12.44 -0.62
CA GLU A 140 -4.11 -12.32 0.40
C GLU A 140 -5.17 -11.27 0.04
N THR A 141 -4.72 -10.12 -0.46
CA THR A 141 -5.62 -9.04 -0.89
C THR A 141 -6.51 -9.49 -2.05
N ILE A 142 -5.95 -10.16 -3.06
CA ILE A 142 -6.70 -10.70 -4.20
C ILE A 142 -7.67 -11.79 -3.76
N ALA A 143 -7.28 -12.67 -2.82
CA ALA A 143 -8.17 -13.69 -2.27
C ALA A 143 -9.39 -13.07 -1.58
N TYR A 144 -9.20 -11.97 -0.86
CA TYR A 144 -10.31 -11.19 -0.29
C TYR A 144 -11.20 -10.57 -1.38
N PHE A 145 -10.60 -9.89 -2.37
CA PHE A 145 -11.35 -9.21 -3.45
C PHE A 145 -12.15 -10.19 -4.32
N LYS A 146 -11.66 -11.41 -4.57
CA LYS A 146 -12.42 -12.46 -5.27
C LYS A 146 -13.75 -12.80 -4.58
N LYS A 147 -13.87 -12.57 -3.28
CA LYS A 147 -15.10 -12.77 -2.52
C LYS A 147 -15.96 -11.51 -2.46
N ALA A 148 -15.34 -10.33 -2.48
CA ALA A 148 -16.00 -9.04 -2.33
C ALA A 148 -16.51 -8.47 -3.67
N VAL A 149 -15.80 -8.73 -4.76
CA VAL A 149 -16.17 -8.30 -6.12
C VAL A 149 -16.97 -9.44 -6.77
N LYS A 150 -18.25 -9.19 -6.95
CA LYS A 150 -19.18 -10.10 -7.67
C LYS A 150 -19.40 -9.63 -9.09
#